data_8d0ff28c9ebb936f158fdfbf9998bad7
#
_entry.id   8d0ff28c9ebb936f158fdfbf9998bad7
#
_cell.length_a   1.000
_cell.length_b   1.000
_cell.length_c   1.000
_cell.angle_alpha   90.00
_cell.angle_beta   90.00
_cell.angle_gamma   90.00
#
_symmetry.space_group_name_H-M   'P 1'
#
loop_
_entity.id
_entity.type
_entity.pdbx_description
1 polymer ?
#
loop_
_entity_poly.entity_id
_entity_poly.type
_entity_poly.pdbx_seq_one_letter_code
_entity_poly.pdbx_strand_id
1 'polypeptide(L)'
;MRQLALTLAASIFTLVAAPAMANTPDEALVIAQNIDDIVTIDPATAYEFSSGEYVTNTYDQLVQYDAVDTEVLAPGLATDWQIDAENRTITFTLRNGVTFHSGNPLRAEDVVESWRRVLVIDGRPAFILGNLGWTVDTFDSMVSGEGNTVIVRWSGDFAPSFVLNVLASRPASVVDIETVRAHEVDGDHGHAWLNQNSAGTGPFSLISYRPAEVLTLQRNPDYFAGTPTMEKILISHVAEASTQ
;
A
#
# COMPACT_ATOMS: atom_id res chain seq x y z
N MET A 1 5.54 -3.28 -87.67
CA MET A 1 5.46 -2.55 -86.37
C MET A 1 4.52 -3.34 -85.47
N ARG A 2 5.07 -4.10 -84.50
CA ARG A 2 4.30 -4.91 -83.53
C ARG A 2 4.22 -4.15 -82.23
N GLN A 3 3.02 -3.79 -81.86
CA GLN A 3 2.77 -3.22 -80.52
C GLN A 3 2.70 -4.34 -79.45
N LEU A 4 3.57 -4.32 -78.50
CA LEU A 4 3.49 -5.13 -77.30
C LEU A 4 2.54 -4.42 -76.29
N ALA A 5 1.45 -5.07 -75.95
CA ALA A 5 0.60 -4.65 -74.80
C ALA A 5 1.15 -5.28 -73.54
N LEU A 6 1.60 -4.45 -72.56
CA LEU A 6 1.94 -4.87 -71.22
C LEU A 6 0.66 -4.88 -70.40
N THR A 7 0.21 -6.03 -69.97
CA THR A 7 -0.86 -6.18 -68.97
C THR A 7 -0.25 -6.18 -67.59
N LEU A 8 -0.54 -5.13 -66.81
CA LEU A 8 -0.15 -4.99 -65.38
C LEU A 8 -1.22 -5.69 -64.51
N ALA A 9 -0.88 -6.84 -63.95
CA ALA A 9 -1.75 -7.53 -63.00
C ALA A 9 -1.54 -6.92 -61.62
N ALA A 10 -2.51 -6.15 -61.11
CA ALA A 10 -2.54 -5.64 -59.72
C ALA A 10 -3.06 -6.73 -58.80
N SER A 11 -2.18 -7.34 -58.01
CA SER A 11 -2.55 -8.25 -56.92
C SER A 11 -3.04 -7.46 -55.72
N ILE A 12 -4.33 -7.50 -55.45
CA ILE A 12 -4.93 -6.94 -54.23
C ILE A 12 -4.67 -7.93 -53.11
N PHE A 13 -3.73 -7.60 -52.19
CA PHE A 13 -3.58 -8.29 -50.94
C PHE A 13 -4.66 -7.79 -49.95
N THR A 14 -5.73 -8.55 -49.78
CA THR A 14 -6.68 -8.32 -48.69
C THR A 14 -6.04 -8.75 -47.38
N LEU A 15 -5.60 -7.77 -46.58
CA LEU A 15 -5.19 -7.97 -45.20
C LEU A 15 -6.44 -8.33 -44.39
N VAL A 16 -6.64 -9.59 -44.09
CA VAL A 16 -7.67 -10.01 -43.12
C VAL A 16 -7.12 -9.70 -41.74
N ALA A 17 -7.57 -8.59 -41.15
CA ALA A 17 -7.34 -8.30 -39.72
C ALA A 17 -8.10 -9.36 -38.92
N ALA A 18 -7.40 -10.32 -38.35
CA ALA A 18 -7.96 -11.19 -37.35
C ALA A 18 -8.32 -10.32 -36.12
N PRO A 19 -9.52 -10.46 -35.51
CA PRO A 19 -9.82 -9.77 -34.28
C PRO A 19 -8.79 -10.23 -33.22
N ALA A 20 -8.00 -9.31 -32.71
CA ALA A 20 -7.17 -9.56 -31.54
C ALA A 20 -8.14 -9.73 -30.36
N MET A 21 -8.43 -10.97 -30.00
CA MET A 21 -9.10 -11.27 -28.74
C MET A 21 -8.09 -10.97 -27.64
N ALA A 22 -8.19 -9.78 -27.04
CA ALA A 22 -7.47 -9.46 -25.83
C ALA A 22 -8.10 -10.28 -24.69
N ASN A 23 -7.60 -11.49 -24.49
CA ASN A 23 -7.95 -12.26 -23.29
C ASN A 23 -7.11 -11.72 -22.15
N THR A 24 -7.78 -11.24 -21.09
CA THR A 24 -7.13 -11.03 -19.80
C THR A 24 -6.59 -12.37 -19.31
N PRO A 25 -5.31 -12.47 -18.95
CA PRO A 25 -4.80 -13.71 -18.36
C PRO A 25 -5.61 -14.09 -17.10
N ASP A 26 -5.91 -15.37 -16.94
CA ASP A 26 -6.72 -15.88 -15.82
C ASP A 26 -6.13 -15.54 -14.43
N GLU A 27 -4.82 -15.22 -14.38
CA GLU A 27 -4.09 -14.86 -13.17
C GLU A 27 -4.01 -13.34 -12.93
N ALA A 28 -4.62 -12.52 -13.78
CA ALA A 28 -4.61 -11.05 -13.66
C ALA A 28 -6.01 -10.49 -13.35
N LEU A 29 -6.11 -9.70 -12.30
CA LEU A 29 -7.29 -8.89 -12.02
C LEU A 29 -7.13 -7.55 -12.74
N VAL A 30 -8.06 -7.23 -13.62
CA VAL A 30 -8.12 -5.92 -14.31
C VAL A 30 -9.30 -5.14 -13.76
N ILE A 31 -9.03 -3.96 -13.20
CA ILE A 31 -10.00 -3.02 -12.67
C ILE A 31 -9.99 -1.77 -13.54
N ALA A 32 -11.14 -1.37 -14.05
CA ALA A 32 -11.32 -0.12 -14.77
C ALA A 32 -12.02 0.87 -13.84
N GLN A 33 -11.32 1.92 -13.41
CA GLN A 33 -11.87 2.94 -12.52
C GLN A 33 -11.18 4.28 -12.71
N ASN A 34 -11.78 5.34 -12.21
CA ASN A 34 -11.13 6.63 -12.15
C ASN A 34 -10.05 6.59 -11.04
N ILE A 35 -8.79 6.94 -11.38
CA ILE A 35 -7.66 7.06 -10.46
C ILE A 35 -6.98 8.43 -10.55
N ASP A 36 -7.66 9.46 -11.07
CA ASP A 36 -7.11 10.82 -11.14
C ASP A 36 -7.17 11.56 -9.80
N ASP A 37 -7.87 10.98 -8.81
CA ASP A 37 -7.84 11.43 -7.42
C ASP A 37 -6.52 11.12 -6.69
N ILE A 38 -5.66 10.24 -7.23
CA ILE A 38 -4.38 9.89 -6.60
C ILE A 38 -3.43 11.07 -6.63
N VAL A 39 -3.26 11.71 -5.48
CA VAL A 39 -2.25 12.77 -5.27
C VAL A 39 -0.90 12.17 -4.92
N THR A 40 -0.90 11.10 -4.12
CA THR A 40 0.29 10.41 -3.63
C THR A 40 -0.03 8.95 -3.35
N ILE A 41 0.97 8.07 -3.47
CA ILE A 41 0.88 6.67 -3.06
C ILE A 41 1.75 6.35 -1.83
N ASP A 42 2.41 7.36 -1.25
CA ASP A 42 3.11 7.23 0.03
C ASP A 42 2.09 7.07 1.18
N PRO A 43 2.13 5.96 1.96
CA PRO A 43 1.15 5.71 3.02
C PRO A 43 1.09 6.80 4.10
N ALA A 44 2.18 7.55 4.31
CA ALA A 44 2.20 8.65 5.28
C ALA A 44 1.36 9.86 4.84
N THR A 45 1.06 10.00 3.56
CA THR A 45 0.39 11.16 2.98
C THR A 45 -0.84 10.81 2.15
N ALA A 46 -1.01 9.52 1.80
CA ALA A 46 -2.13 9.01 1.02
C ALA A 46 -3.46 9.14 1.79
N TYR A 47 -4.41 9.87 1.22
CA TYR A 47 -5.70 10.15 1.87
C TYR A 47 -6.91 9.87 0.97
N GLU A 48 -6.73 9.94 -0.33
CA GLU A 48 -7.75 9.74 -1.35
C GLU A 48 -8.20 8.25 -1.42
N PHE A 49 -9.35 7.97 -2.04
CA PHE A 49 -9.89 6.62 -2.11
C PHE A 49 -8.98 5.68 -2.90
N SER A 50 -8.57 6.08 -4.11
CA SER A 50 -7.73 5.23 -4.97
C SER A 50 -6.33 5.03 -4.41
N SER A 51 -5.74 6.07 -3.77
CA SER A 51 -4.50 5.92 -2.99
C SER A 51 -4.67 4.92 -1.84
N GLY A 52 -5.83 5.00 -1.17
CA GLY A 52 -6.16 4.10 -0.07
C GLY A 52 -6.29 2.65 -0.49
N GLU A 53 -6.85 2.38 -1.66
CA GLU A 53 -6.93 1.03 -2.23
C GLU A 53 -5.52 0.47 -2.48
N TYR A 54 -4.63 1.27 -3.06
CA TYR A 54 -3.23 0.91 -3.21
C TYR A 54 -2.57 0.59 -1.87
N VAL A 55 -2.68 1.50 -0.88
CA VAL A 55 -2.04 1.33 0.43
C VAL A 55 -2.54 0.06 1.12
N THR A 56 -3.84 -0.22 1.09
CA THR A 56 -4.43 -1.41 1.72
C THR A 56 -3.92 -2.72 1.11
N ASN A 57 -3.58 -2.72 -0.19
CA ASN A 57 -3.07 -3.91 -0.87
C ASN A 57 -1.54 -4.06 -0.80
N THR A 58 -0.81 -3.02 -0.38
CA THR A 58 0.65 -2.99 -0.46
C THR A 58 1.32 -2.93 0.91
N TYR A 59 0.61 -2.44 1.92
CA TYR A 59 1.13 -2.27 3.28
C TYR A 59 0.22 -2.93 4.31
N ASP A 60 0.79 -3.35 5.43
CA ASP A 60 0.06 -3.87 6.58
C ASP A 60 0.23 -2.95 7.80
N GLN A 61 -0.70 -3.09 8.73
CA GLN A 61 -0.69 -2.46 10.05
C GLN A 61 -0.48 -3.55 11.13
N LEU A 62 -0.30 -3.14 12.39
CA LEU A 62 -0.22 -4.10 13.51
C LEU A 62 -1.51 -4.90 13.68
N VAL A 63 -2.63 -4.23 13.54
CA VAL A 63 -3.98 -4.79 13.56
C VAL A 63 -4.70 -4.35 12.28
N GLN A 64 -5.63 -5.14 11.82
CA GLN A 64 -6.40 -4.88 10.58
C GLN A 64 -7.86 -5.23 10.80
N TYR A 65 -8.73 -4.75 9.93
CA TYR A 65 -10.11 -5.24 9.91
C TYR A 65 -10.15 -6.64 9.30
N ASP A 66 -11.00 -7.49 9.87
CA ASP A 66 -11.24 -8.81 9.29
C ASP A 66 -11.85 -8.68 7.88
N ALA A 67 -11.40 -9.50 6.95
CA ALA A 67 -11.81 -9.42 5.54
C ALA A 67 -13.29 -9.79 5.31
N VAL A 68 -13.91 -10.52 6.25
CA VAL A 68 -15.29 -10.98 6.17
C VAL A 68 -16.20 -10.17 7.09
N ASP A 69 -15.73 -9.89 8.30
CA ASP A 69 -16.44 -9.10 9.31
C ASP A 69 -15.66 -7.82 9.63
N THR A 70 -15.95 -6.76 8.89
CA THR A 70 -15.26 -5.48 9.02
C THR A 70 -15.56 -4.72 10.33
N GLU A 71 -16.40 -5.25 11.21
CA GLU A 71 -16.63 -4.72 12.56
C GLU A 71 -15.62 -5.30 13.58
N VAL A 72 -14.90 -6.34 13.19
CA VAL A 72 -13.93 -7.04 14.03
C VAL A 72 -12.51 -6.72 13.61
N LEU A 73 -11.65 -6.43 14.60
CA LEU A 73 -10.21 -6.30 14.39
C LEU A 73 -9.53 -7.66 14.51
N ALA A 74 -8.68 -7.93 13.54
CA ALA A 74 -7.89 -9.16 13.44
C ALA A 74 -6.38 -8.86 13.56
N PRO A 75 -5.56 -9.86 13.92
CA PRO A 75 -4.11 -9.76 13.87
C PRO A 75 -3.60 -9.45 12.45
N GLY A 76 -2.76 -8.40 12.37
CA GLY A 76 -1.98 -8.07 11.16
C GLY A 76 -0.51 -8.43 11.37
N LEU A 77 0.38 -7.44 11.40
CA LEU A 77 1.80 -7.61 11.73
C LEU A 77 2.03 -8.00 13.20
N ALA A 78 1.10 -7.66 14.09
CA ALA A 78 1.07 -8.22 15.44
C ALA A 78 0.27 -9.54 15.44
N THR A 79 0.73 -10.52 16.22
CA THR A 79 0.01 -11.78 16.43
C THR A 79 -0.94 -11.71 17.62
N ASP A 80 -0.65 -10.81 18.56
CA ASP A 80 -1.38 -10.63 19.81
C ASP A 80 -1.14 -9.23 20.38
N TRP A 81 -2.03 -8.78 21.25
CA TRP A 81 -1.85 -7.54 22.01
C TRP A 81 -2.50 -7.62 23.39
N GLN A 82 -1.89 -6.94 24.35
CA GLN A 82 -2.35 -6.83 25.71
C GLN A 82 -2.73 -5.38 26.03
N ILE A 83 -3.89 -5.19 26.62
CA ILE A 83 -4.43 -3.87 26.94
C ILE A 83 -4.36 -3.63 28.44
N ASP A 84 -3.69 -2.56 28.83
CA ASP A 84 -3.74 -1.98 30.18
C ASP A 84 -4.47 -0.63 30.07
N ALA A 85 -5.78 -0.68 30.24
CA ALA A 85 -6.64 0.50 30.10
C ALA A 85 -6.41 1.52 31.24
N GLU A 86 -6.00 1.07 32.45
CA GLU A 86 -5.72 1.94 33.56
C GLU A 86 -4.49 2.82 33.29
N ASN A 87 -3.44 2.23 32.75
CA ASN A 87 -2.21 2.92 32.37
C ASN A 87 -2.21 3.45 30.94
N ARG A 88 -3.32 3.30 30.21
CA ARG A 88 -3.46 3.71 28.81
C ARG A 88 -2.33 3.18 27.93
N THR A 89 -2.10 1.89 28.03
CA THR A 89 -1.01 1.21 27.30
C THR A 89 -1.54 -0.01 26.55
N ILE A 90 -1.08 -0.21 25.33
CA ILE A 90 -1.25 -1.45 24.57
C ILE A 90 0.14 -1.97 24.23
N THR A 91 0.37 -3.24 24.53
CA THR A 91 1.61 -3.95 24.19
C THR A 91 1.33 -4.95 23.08
N PHE A 92 1.95 -4.78 21.94
CA PHE A 92 1.82 -5.66 20.79
C PHE A 92 3.00 -6.62 20.69
N THR A 93 2.73 -7.87 20.33
CA THR A 93 3.75 -8.85 19.97
C THR A 93 3.79 -9.00 18.45
N LEU A 94 4.92 -8.66 17.83
CA LEU A 94 5.09 -8.75 16.38
C LEU A 94 5.18 -10.21 15.92
N ARG A 95 4.70 -10.44 14.72
CA ARG A 95 4.83 -11.71 14.00
C ARG A 95 6.29 -11.96 13.63
N ASN A 96 6.78 -13.16 13.91
CA ASN A 96 8.13 -13.56 13.50
C ASN A 96 8.16 -13.96 12.01
N GLY A 97 9.29 -13.70 11.35
CA GLY A 97 9.55 -14.14 9.98
C GLY A 97 8.82 -13.34 8.89
N VAL A 98 8.22 -12.20 9.22
CA VAL A 98 7.70 -11.27 8.21
C VAL A 98 8.86 -10.54 7.55
N THR A 99 8.81 -10.43 6.23
CA THR A 99 9.74 -9.66 5.43
C THR A 99 9.00 -8.59 4.61
N PHE A 100 9.64 -7.46 4.42
CA PHE A 100 9.20 -6.45 3.46
C PHE A 100 9.41 -6.92 2.01
N HIS A 101 8.83 -6.24 1.05
CA HIS A 101 9.03 -6.51 -0.39
C HIS A 101 10.49 -6.43 -0.83
N SER A 102 11.33 -5.71 -0.09
CA SER A 102 12.78 -5.63 -0.27
C SER A 102 13.52 -6.91 0.13
N GLY A 103 12.90 -7.77 0.96
CA GLY A 103 13.50 -8.90 1.64
C GLY A 103 14.05 -8.58 3.04
N ASN A 104 14.06 -7.31 3.46
CA ASN A 104 14.45 -6.93 4.82
C ASN A 104 13.45 -7.50 5.85
N PRO A 105 13.91 -7.97 7.02
CA PRO A 105 13.03 -8.47 8.07
C PRO A 105 12.30 -7.31 8.77
N LEU A 106 11.03 -7.52 9.12
CA LEU A 106 10.28 -6.62 9.97
C LEU A 106 10.87 -6.56 11.38
N ARG A 107 11.04 -5.37 11.93
CA ARG A 107 11.50 -5.08 13.28
C ARG A 107 10.55 -4.13 14.00
N ALA A 108 10.58 -4.12 15.33
CA ALA A 108 9.80 -3.16 16.12
C ALA A 108 10.19 -1.69 15.83
N GLU A 109 11.46 -1.46 15.47
CA GLU A 109 11.93 -0.15 15.02
C GLU A 109 11.22 0.35 13.77
N ASP A 110 10.96 -0.54 12.80
CA ASP A 110 10.27 -0.16 11.56
C ASP A 110 8.86 0.36 11.85
N VAL A 111 8.15 -0.24 12.83
CA VAL A 111 6.84 0.23 13.28
C VAL A 111 6.93 1.63 13.88
N VAL A 112 7.83 1.80 14.86
CA VAL A 112 8.02 3.07 15.56
C VAL A 112 8.37 4.19 14.60
N GLU A 113 9.35 3.95 13.73
CA GLU A 113 9.83 4.96 12.79
C GLU A 113 8.84 5.25 11.66
N SER A 114 8.03 4.25 11.25
CA SER A 114 6.94 4.49 10.30
C SER A 114 5.94 5.50 10.84
N TRP A 115 5.51 5.35 12.09
CA TRP A 115 4.54 6.25 12.71
C TRP A 115 5.16 7.62 13.03
N ARG A 116 6.44 7.64 13.46
CA ARG A 116 7.19 8.91 13.59
C ARG A 116 7.24 9.67 12.27
N ARG A 117 7.54 8.96 11.18
CA ARG A 117 7.61 9.51 9.83
C ARG A 117 6.28 10.21 9.44
N VAL A 118 5.14 9.60 9.75
CA VAL A 118 3.82 10.23 9.48
C VAL A 118 3.68 11.58 10.18
N LEU A 119 4.12 11.66 11.45
CA LEU A 119 4.03 12.89 12.23
C LEU A 119 5.02 13.96 11.76
N VAL A 120 6.22 13.55 11.34
CA VAL A 120 7.26 14.48 10.87
C VAL A 120 6.90 15.07 9.50
N ILE A 121 6.38 14.24 8.58
CA ILE A 121 5.91 14.72 7.27
C ILE A 121 4.69 15.62 7.41
N ASP A 122 3.85 15.37 8.44
CA ASP A 122 2.62 16.13 8.74
C ASP A 122 1.68 16.27 7.53
N GLY A 123 1.60 15.18 6.75
CA GLY A 123 0.69 15.10 5.61
C GLY A 123 -0.77 15.02 6.05
N ARG A 124 -1.69 15.11 5.05
CA ARG A 124 -3.14 15.17 5.31
C ARG A 124 -3.66 14.14 6.33
N PRO A 125 -3.26 12.84 6.34
CA PRO A 125 -3.78 11.86 7.28
C PRO A 125 -3.09 11.86 8.66
N ALA A 126 -2.05 12.66 8.90
CA ALA A 126 -1.26 12.65 10.14
C ALA A 126 -2.12 12.93 11.39
N PHE A 127 -3.20 13.75 11.25
CA PHE A 127 -4.13 14.03 12.34
C PHE A 127 -4.76 12.77 12.94
N ILE A 128 -4.85 11.67 12.17
CA ILE A 128 -5.45 10.42 12.64
C ILE A 128 -4.60 9.83 13.76
N LEU A 129 -3.27 9.76 13.58
CA LEU A 129 -2.34 9.36 14.66
C LEU A 129 -2.26 10.44 15.76
N GLY A 130 -2.34 11.70 15.38
CA GLY A 130 -2.38 12.84 16.29
C GLY A 130 -3.52 12.78 17.31
N ASN A 131 -4.66 12.16 16.98
CA ASN A 131 -5.76 11.92 17.92
C ASN A 131 -5.35 11.12 19.16
N LEU A 132 -4.28 10.34 19.07
CA LEU A 132 -3.73 9.60 20.23
C LEU A 132 -2.90 10.50 21.19
N GLY A 133 -2.79 11.80 20.85
CA GLY A 133 -1.92 12.75 21.54
C GLY A 133 -0.46 12.67 21.12
N TRP A 134 -0.22 12.03 19.97
CA TRP A 134 1.12 11.93 19.41
C TRP A 134 1.46 13.16 18.59
N THR A 135 2.57 13.77 18.96
CA THR A 135 3.21 14.86 18.21
C THR A 135 4.69 14.51 18.07
N VAL A 136 5.42 15.22 17.23
CA VAL A 136 6.88 15.02 17.11
C VAL A 136 7.56 15.09 18.48
N ASP A 137 7.11 16.00 19.36
CA ASP A 137 7.73 16.21 20.67
C ASP A 137 7.36 15.13 21.71
N THR A 138 6.16 14.56 21.61
CA THR A 138 5.65 13.60 22.62
C THR A 138 5.87 12.15 22.24
N PHE A 139 6.10 11.86 20.95
CA PHE A 139 6.08 10.52 20.38
C PHE A 139 7.01 9.53 21.09
N ASP A 140 8.25 9.92 21.39
CA ASP A 140 9.25 9.06 22.03
C ASP A 140 8.87 8.62 23.45
N SER A 141 8.00 9.38 24.12
CA SER A 141 7.46 8.99 25.42
C SER A 141 6.21 8.11 25.32
N MET A 142 5.58 8.09 24.13
CA MET A 142 4.31 7.40 23.88
C MET A 142 4.47 6.07 23.16
N VAL A 143 5.48 5.94 22.30
CA VAL A 143 5.69 4.75 21.47
C VAL A 143 7.13 4.27 21.63
N SER A 144 7.29 2.97 21.83
CA SER A 144 8.60 2.33 21.88
C SER A 144 8.57 0.93 21.30
N GLY A 145 9.68 0.49 20.73
CA GLY A 145 9.85 -0.84 20.16
C GLY A 145 11.16 -1.47 20.61
N GLU A 146 11.10 -2.74 21.06
CA GLU A 146 12.29 -3.52 21.41
C GLU A 146 12.06 -5.00 21.10
N GLY A 147 13.02 -5.61 20.41
CA GLY A 147 12.92 -7.00 19.97
C GLY A 147 11.72 -7.20 19.04
N ASN A 148 10.73 -8.00 19.45
CA ASN A 148 9.48 -8.19 18.74
C ASN A 148 8.27 -7.54 19.44
N THR A 149 8.51 -6.56 20.30
CA THR A 149 7.46 -5.91 21.10
C THR A 149 7.36 -4.43 20.73
N VAL A 150 6.13 -3.95 20.53
CA VAL A 150 5.82 -2.54 20.37
C VAL A 150 4.87 -2.12 21.47
N ILE A 151 5.23 -1.07 22.20
CA ILE A 151 4.42 -0.52 23.29
C ILE A 151 3.88 0.83 22.84
N VAL A 152 2.57 0.98 22.96
CA VAL A 152 1.83 2.17 22.57
C VAL A 152 1.16 2.77 23.82
N ARG A 153 1.29 4.07 24.00
CA ARG A 153 0.54 4.86 24.97
C ARG A 153 -0.26 5.94 24.26
N TRP A 154 -1.36 6.34 24.86
CA TRP A 154 -2.16 7.43 24.33
C TRP A 154 -2.54 8.41 25.44
N SER A 155 -2.82 9.65 25.04
CA SER A 155 -3.38 10.67 25.91
C SER A 155 -4.88 10.83 25.63
N GLY A 156 -5.58 11.47 26.58
CA GLY A 156 -7.04 11.63 26.44
C GLY A 156 -7.84 10.45 27.00
N ASP A 157 -9.14 10.66 27.08
CA ASP A 157 -10.08 9.69 27.66
C ASP A 157 -10.76 8.87 26.55
N PHE A 158 -9.94 8.12 25.82
CA PHE A 158 -10.40 7.25 24.76
C PHE A 158 -10.44 5.79 25.20
N ALA A 159 -11.45 5.05 24.76
CA ALA A 159 -11.49 3.61 24.94
C ALA A 159 -10.34 2.94 24.13
N PRO A 160 -9.76 1.84 24.64
CA PRO A 160 -8.74 1.09 23.90
C PRO A 160 -9.16 0.66 22.50
N SER A 161 -10.45 0.38 22.28
CA SER A 161 -11.00 0.05 20.96
C SER A 161 -10.83 1.20 19.96
N PHE A 162 -10.99 2.46 20.39
CA PHE A 162 -10.70 3.60 19.52
C PHE A 162 -9.22 3.64 19.10
N VAL A 163 -8.31 3.40 20.06
CA VAL A 163 -6.86 3.35 19.78
C VAL A 163 -6.54 2.26 18.76
N LEU A 164 -7.10 1.06 18.94
CA LEU A 164 -6.92 -0.05 18.00
C LEU A 164 -7.45 0.29 16.59
N ASN A 165 -8.61 0.96 16.49
CA ASN A 165 -9.14 1.42 15.21
C ASN A 165 -8.25 2.47 14.52
N VAL A 166 -7.65 3.38 15.30
CA VAL A 166 -6.64 4.32 14.78
C VAL A 166 -5.44 3.54 14.22
N LEU A 167 -4.96 2.52 14.95
CA LEU A 167 -3.81 1.71 14.54
C LEU A 167 -4.12 0.70 13.42
N ALA A 168 -5.39 0.44 13.12
CA ALA A 168 -5.84 -0.32 11.95
C ALA A 168 -6.04 0.58 10.71
N SER A 169 -5.87 1.89 10.85
CA SER A 169 -6.04 2.83 9.74
C SER A 169 -4.80 2.92 8.85
N ARG A 170 -4.99 3.31 7.59
CA ARG A 170 -3.92 3.39 6.59
C ARG A 170 -2.69 4.20 7.00
N PRO A 171 -2.79 5.37 7.65
CA PRO A 171 -1.59 6.08 8.10
C PRO A 171 -0.78 5.33 9.18
N ALA A 172 -1.34 4.27 9.78
CA ALA A 172 -0.59 3.39 10.66
C ALA A 172 0.15 2.26 9.93
N SER A 173 0.19 2.28 8.60
CA SER A 173 0.96 1.34 7.76
C SER A 173 2.44 1.34 8.13
N VAL A 174 3.04 0.14 8.10
CA VAL A 174 4.46 -0.03 8.39
C VAL A 174 5.25 -0.09 7.09
N VAL A 175 6.32 0.69 7.00
CA VAL A 175 7.23 0.75 5.86
C VAL A 175 8.61 0.23 6.25
N ASP A 176 9.36 -0.32 5.29
CA ASP A 176 10.78 -0.66 5.42
C ASP A 176 11.59 0.62 5.59
N ILE A 177 11.88 0.97 6.82
CA ILE A 177 12.57 2.21 7.16
C ILE A 177 14.02 2.20 6.65
N GLU A 178 14.68 1.05 6.60
CA GLU A 178 16.03 0.94 6.07
C GLU A 178 16.04 1.31 4.58
N THR A 179 15.11 0.74 3.79
CA THR A 179 14.97 1.07 2.37
C THR A 179 14.53 2.53 2.16
N VAL A 180 13.58 3.03 2.93
CA VAL A 180 13.10 4.42 2.81
C VAL A 180 14.21 5.42 3.09
N ARG A 181 15.00 5.24 4.17
CA ARG A 181 16.15 6.08 4.50
C ARG A 181 17.26 6.05 3.44
N ALA A 182 17.48 4.90 2.81
CA ALA A 182 18.46 4.78 1.73
C ALA A 182 18.11 5.60 0.47
N HIS A 183 16.82 5.97 0.33
CA HIS A 183 16.31 6.75 -0.81
C HIS A 183 15.81 8.15 -0.41
N GLU A 184 16.09 8.58 0.80
CA GLU A 184 15.77 9.94 1.26
C GLU A 184 16.60 10.98 0.51
N VAL A 185 15.95 12.06 0.07
CA VAL A 185 16.59 13.18 -0.63
C VAL A 185 16.20 14.48 0.06
N ASP A 186 17.19 15.28 0.42
CA ASP A 186 17.01 16.61 1.00
C ASP A 186 16.07 16.67 2.22
N GLY A 187 16.00 15.60 3.01
CA GLY A 187 15.15 15.53 4.21
C GLY A 187 13.68 15.27 3.92
N ASP A 188 13.34 14.71 2.76
CA ASP A 188 11.96 14.37 2.38
C ASP A 188 11.43 13.09 3.05
N HIS A 189 12.23 12.45 3.88
CA HIS A 189 11.91 11.18 4.53
C HIS A 189 11.52 10.07 3.53
N GLY A 190 12.07 10.09 2.32
CA GLY A 190 11.81 9.14 1.24
C GLY A 190 10.44 9.29 0.57
N HIS A 191 9.77 10.43 0.76
CA HIS A 191 8.45 10.69 0.18
C HIS A 191 8.45 10.63 -1.34
N ALA A 192 9.41 11.26 -2.00
CA ALA A 192 9.52 11.26 -3.46
C ALA A 192 9.73 9.86 -4.02
N TRP A 193 10.53 9.03 -3.33
CA TRP A 193 10.77 7.65 -3.73
C TRP A 193 9.52 6.78 -3.58
N LEU A 194 8.80 6.88 -2.46
CA LEU A 194 7.57 6.13 -2.18
C LEU A 194 6.41 6.51 -3.11
N ASN A 195 6.47 7.64 -3.80
CA ASN A 195 5.50 7.98 -4.85
C ASN A 195 5.70 7.20 -6.16
N GLN A 196 6.75 6.38 -6.26
CA GLN A 196 7.04 5.55 -7.44
C GLN A 196 7.43 4.11 -7.07
N ASN A 197 7.53 3.80 -5.79
CA ASN A 197 7.98 2.51 -5.28
C ASN A 197 7.15 2.08 -4.08
N SER A 198 7.20 0.78 -3.75
CA SER A 198 6.62 0.25 -2.52
C SER A 198 7.69 -0.24 -1.55
N ALA A 199 7.43 -0.07 -0.26
CA ALA A 199 8.27 -0.54 0.82
C ALA A 199 7.43 -1.22 1.92
N GLY A 200 6.39 -1.93 1.53
CA GLY A 200 5.47 -2.60 2.44
C GLY A 200 5.75 -4.08 2.62
N THR A 201 4.88 -4.72 3.38
CA THR A 201 4.85 -6.16 3.65
C THR A 201 3.66 -6.84 2.97
N GLY A 202 2.77 -6.06 2.36
CA GLY A 202 1.43 -6.46 1.93
C GLY A 202 1.37 -7.57 0.88
N PRO A 203 0.15 -8.00 0.55
CA PRO A 203 -0.10 -9.10 -0.39
C PRO A 203 0.39 -8.80 -1.81
N PHE A 204 0.52 -7.53 -2.16
CA PHE A 204 1.03 -7.10 -3.47
C PHE A 204 2.11 -6.03 -3.31
N SER A 205 3.03 -5.97 -4.28
CA SER A 205 4.05 -4.93 -4.42
C SER A 205 3.85 -4.14 -5.70
N LEU A 206 4.32 -2.89 -5.74
CA LEU A 206 4.21 -2.03 -6.90
C LEU A 206 5.17 -2.48 -8.01
N ILE A 207 4.65 -2.69 -9.23
CA ILE A 207 5.45 -2.81 -10.46
C ILE A 207 5.66 -1.42 -11.07
N SER A 208 4.57 -0.67 -11.23
CA SER A 208 4.60 0.67 -11.83
C SER A 208 3.34 1.47 -11.50
N TYR A 209 3.52 2.78 -11.39
CA TYR A 209 2.42 3.73 -11.34
C TYR A 209 2.65 4.83 -12.37
N ARG A 210 1.69 5.02 -13.25
CA ARG A 210 1.61 6.14 -14.20
C ARG A 210 0.35 6.93 -13.89
N PRO A 211 0.49 8.17 -13.37
CA PRO A 211 -0.65 9.00 -12.99
C PRO A 211 -1.70 9.13 -14.12
N ALA A 212 -2.97 8.99 -13.77
CA ALA A 212 -4.10 9.03 -14.69
C ALA A 212 -3.99 8.07 -15.90
N GLU A 213 -3.21 7.00 -15.80
CA GLU A 213 -3.10 5.94 -16.80
C GLU A 213 -3.32 4.56 -16.20
N VAL A 214 -2.36 4.10 -15.38
CA VAL A 214 -2.40 2.74 -14.84
C VAL A 214 -1.56 2.61 -13.57
N LEU A 215 -2.06 1.81 -12.64
CA LEU A 215 -1.33 1.30 -11.50
C LEU A 215 -1.26 -0.23 -11.64
N THR A 216 -0.05 -0.79 -11.56
CA THR A 216 0.19 -2.22 -11.74
C THR A 216 0.89 -2.78 -10.51
N LEU A 217 0.29 -3.83 -9.96
CA LEU A 217 0.82 -4.55 -8.80
C LEU A 217 1.14 -5.99 -9.19
N GLN A 218 2.12 -6.59 -8.50
CA GLN A 218 2.41 -8.01 -8.55
C GLN A 218 2.26 -8.65 -7.17
N ARG A 219 1.85 -9.90 -7.16
CA ARG A 219 1.69 -10.67 -5.93
C ARG A 219 3.02 -10.79 -5.16
N ASN A 220 2.93 -10.69 -3.85
CA ASN A 220 3.98 -11.07 -2.92
C ASN A 220 3.85 -12.58 -2.65
N PRO A 221 4.75 -13.44 -3.15
CA PRO A 221 4.66 -14.89 -2.95
C PRO A 221 4.89 -15.30 -1.48
N ASP A 222 5.61 -14.46 -0.73
CA ASP A 222 6.02 -14.70 0.65
C ASP A 222 5.12 -13.97 1.67
N TYR A 223 3.91 -13.58 1.24
CA TYR A 223 2.97 -12.88 2.12
C TYR A 223 2.62 -13.73 3.34
N PHE A 224 2.80 -13.18 4.53
CA PHE A 224 2.66 -13.91 5.80
C PHE A 224 1.26 -14.49 6.06
N ALA A 225 0.21 -13.89 5.48
CA ALA A 225 -1.17 -14.36 5.62
C ALA A 225 -1.60 -15.33 4.50
N GLY A 226 -0.67 -15.73 3.64
CA GLY A 226 -0.88 -16.65 2.52
C GLY A 226 -0.73 -15.98 1.16
N THR A 227 -0.19 -16.72 0.22
CA THR A 227 0.06 -16.22 -1.14
C THR A 227 -1.24 -15.85 -1.85
N PRO A 228 -1.41 -14.64 -2.37
CA PRO A 228 -2.58 -14.25 -3.13
C PRO A 228 -2.79 -15.13 -4.37
N THR A 229 -4.05 -15.40 -4.74
CA THR A 229 -4.38 -16.21 -5.92
C THR A 229 -4.01 -15.48 -7.22
N MET A 230 -4.32 -14.18 -7.30
CA MET A 230 -4.00 -13.37 -8.48
C MET A 230 -2.52 -13.04 -8.52
N GLU A 231 -1.90 -13.18 -9.69
CA GLU A 231 -0.49 -12.83 -9.87
C GLU A 231 -0.27 -11.34 -10.05
N LYS A 232 -1.25 -10.67 -10.66
CA LYS A 232 -1.18 -9.24 -10.96
C LYS A 232 -2.53 -8.56 -10.75
N ILE A 233 -2.45 -7.29 -10.38
CA ILE A 233 -3.59 -6.37 -10.40
C ILE A 233 -3.21 -5.22 -11.32
N LEU A 234 -4.07 -4.93 -12.31
CA LEU A 234 -3.98 -3.77 -13.18
C LEU A 234 -5.18 -2.87 -12.91
N ILE A 235 -4.92 -1.67 -12.41
CA ILE A 235 -5.95 -0.65 -12.23
C ILE A 235 -5.77 0.37 -13.35
N SER A 236 -6.62 0.27 -14.37
CA SER A 236 -6.58 1.16 -15.54
C SER A 236 -7.47 2.36 -15.32
N HIS A 237 -6.95 3.56 -15.59
CA HIS A 237 -7.73 4.79 -15.51
C HIS A 237 -8.83 4.83 -16.56
N VAL A 238 -10.05 5.12 -16.14
CA VAL A 238 -11.20 5.41 -17.00
C VAL A 238 -11.94 6.62 -16.44
N ALA A 239 -11.84 7.73 -17.15
CA ALA A 239 -12.34 9.03 -16.67
C ALA A 239 -13.87 9.11 -16.54
N GLU A 240 -14.61 8.36 -17.39
CA GLU A 240 -16.08 8.42 -17.42
C GLU A 240 -16.70 7.09 -16.94
N ALA A 241 -17.61 7.18 -15.97
CA ALA A 241 -18.32 6.01 -15.43
C ALA A 241 -19.12 5.23 -16.48
N SER A 242 -19.52 5.85 -17.59
CA SER A 242 -20.22 5.21 -18.71
C SER A 242 -19.34 4.25 -19.54
N THR A 243 -18.03 4.29 -19.32
CA THR A 243 -17.03 3.45 -20.04
C THR A 243 -16.34 2.43 -19.13
N GLN A 244 -16.75 2.37 -17.85
CA GLN A 244 -16.26 1.41 -16.85
C GLN A 244 -16.92 0.05 -16.94
#